data_670ad279e6280632f37359d16f5f26c7
#
_entry.id   670ad279e6280632f37359d16f5f26c7
#
_cell.length_a   1.000
_cell.length_b   1.000
_cell.length_c   1.000
_cell.angle_alpha   90.00
_cell.angle_beta   90.00
_cell.angle_gamma   90.00
#
_symmetry.space_group_name_H-M   'P 1'
#
loop_
_entity.id
_entity.type
_entity.pdbx_description
1 polymer ?
#
loop_
_entity_poly.entity_id
_entity_poly.type
_entity_poly.pdbx_seq_one_letter_code
_entity_poly.pdbx_strand_id
1 'polypeptide(L)'
;MIVLHPTIQSESLLSAAPFLNRQSLCIRPDPARVVTRPFKPATEPRDLNPADKTRANHIVDRVLALDSAAVTRELADVLENFQGRHRNLLDRFDARAKDMEDAFAPHAAFTREQRRLVGAYFLLEYSFEAAALFNPSIVAHPNQSGAPAGGRRFVLSLRAVGEGHISSLTFRSGTVAADGSVSVDPAARLASIPSVLQRTAGVDGDTVELIFEPDQDISERVIFPVTDSQSNGIEDARFVEFDDDGLKTFYATYTAYSGQAIRSELIETRDFLSFRMSPLVGTATRNKGMALFPRRIGGKYAMIARQDNENLYLLYSDDLYCWNGGTPMLKPQFPWEFVQIGNCGAPIELDEGWLLLTHGVGPVRKYSIGAVLLDKTDPSKVLARTREPLIRPEPWGREGYVPNVVYTCGGMRHNDRVILPYAVSDTFSNFATIEIAALMRIMQG
;
A
#
# COMPACT_ATOMS: atom_id res chain seq x y z
N MET A 1 27.55 35.58 -18.59
CA MET A 1 26.28 36.29 -18.52
C MET A 1 25.46 35.57 -17.45
N ILE A 2 25.49 36.11 -16.23
CA ILE A 2 24.85 35.54 -15.04
C ILE A 2 23.40 36.00 -15.08
N VAL A 3 22.46 35.05 -15.26
CA VAL A 3 21.04 35.34 -15.14
C VAL A 3 20.66 35.31 -13.67
N LEU A 4 20.46 36.48 -13.10
CA LEU A 4 19.88 36.66 -11.77
C LEU A 4 18.40 36.28 -11.85
N HIS A 5 17.99 35.18 -11.18
CA HIS A 5 16.60 34.90 -10.93
C HIS A 5 16.02 35.93 -9.95
N PRO A 6 14.90 36.56 -10.26
CA PRO A 6 14.25 37.45 -9.32
C PRO A 6 13.71 36.61 -8.15
N THR A 7 14.07 37.02 -6.95
CA THR A 7 13.47 36.55 -5.70
C THR A 7 12.02 36.99 -5.68
N ILE A 8 11.12 36.11 -6.02
CA ILE A 8 9.68 36.32 -5.86
C ILE A 8 9.39 36.19 -4.37
N GLN A 9 9.28 37.28 -3.68
CA GLN A 9 8.54 37.38 -2.43
C GLN A 9 7.06 37.15 -2.80
N SER A 10 6.62 35.90 -2.75
CA SER A 10 5.21 35.57 -2.81
C SER A 10 4.63 35.76 -1.40
N GLU A 11 4.09 36.90 -1.10
CA GLU A 11 3.02 36.99 -0.13
C GLU A 11 1.89 36.10 -0.64
N SER A 12 1.80 34.87 -0.09
CA SER A 12 0.75 33.93 -0.41
C SER A 12 -0.52 34.36 0.31
N LEU A 13 -1.36 35.09 -0.38
CA LEU A 13 -2.80 35.14 -0.13
C LEU A 13 -3.45 33.81 -0.52
N LEU A 14 -3.03 32.72 0.09
CA LEU A 14 -3.77 31.47 0.15
C LEU A 14 -4.14 31.25 1.61
N SER A 15 -5.29 31.79 1.98
CA SER A 15 -6.01 31.41 3.18
C SER A 15 -6.11 29.89 3.20
N ALA A 16 -5.20 29.21 3.94
CA ALA A 16 -5.45 27.86 4.38
C ALA A 16 -6.82 27.89 5.05
N ALA A 17 -7.76 27.08 4.58
CA ALA A 17 -9.07 27.04 5.18
C ALA A 17 -8.88 26.84 6.69
N PRO A 18 -9.44 27.68 7.56
CA PRO A 18 -9.11 27.70 8.99
C PRO A 18 -9.41 26.41 9.74
N PHE A 19 -10.08 25.45 9.08
CA PHE A 19 -10.46 24.16 9.60
C PHE A 19 -9.48 23.02 9.26
N LEU A 20 -8.51 23.26 8.35
CA LEU A 20 -7.52 22.29 7.91
C LEU A 20 -6.13 22.73 8.37
N ASN A 21 -5.52 21.95 9.24
CA ASN A 21 -4.13 22.16 9.69
C ASN A 21 -3.19 21.16 9.00
N ARG A 22 -2.33 21.65 8.12
CA ARG A 22 -1.29 20.84 7.50
C ARG A 22 -0.11 20.69 8.45
N GLN A 23 0.29 19.44 8.67
CA GLN A 23 1.45 19.12 9.50
C GLN A 23 2.75 19.31 8.68
N SER A 24 3.84 19.67 9.35
CA SER A 24 5.17 19.76 8.71
C SER A 24 5.78 18.36 8.41
N LEU A 25 5.11 17.30 8.84
CA LEU A 25 5.54 15.93 8.67
C LEU A 25 5.44 15.48 7.21
N CYS A 26 6.54 14.90 6.70
CA CYS A 26 6.61 14.37 5.34
C CYS A 26 7.31 13.00 5.35
N ILE A 27 6.65 11.98 4.84
CA ILE A 27 7.20 10.63 4.66
C ILE A 27 7.64 10.49 3.21
N ARG A 28 8.95 10.34 3.00
CA ARG A 28 9.56 10.20 1.68
C ARG A 28 10.02 8.77 1.43
N PRO A 29 10.11 8.32 0.17
CA PRO A 29 10.73 7.06 -0.18
C PRO A 29 12.21 7.04 0.25
N ASP A 30 12.68 5.84 0.62
CA ASP A 30 14.08 5.59 0.98
C ASP A 30 14.65 4.49 0.08
N PRO A 31 15.45 4.82 -0.92
CA PRO A 31 16.05 3.84 -1.84
C PRO A 31 17.07 2.91 -1.17
N ALA A 32 17.53 3.21 0.06
CA ALA A 32 18.42 2.34 0.80
C ALA A 32 17.71 1.13 1.42
N ARG A 33 16.37 1.14 1.50
CA ARG A 33 15.57 0.02 1.99
C ARG A 33 15.32 -0.98 0.88
N VAL A 34 15.79 -2.19 1.08
CA VAL A 34 15.80 -3.25 0.07
C VAL A 34 15.26 -4.57 0.61
N VAL A 35 14.68 -5.37 -0.27
CA VAL A 35 14.33 -6.76 -0.02
C VAL A 35 15.05 -7.67 -1.01
N THR A 36 15.29 -8.93 -0.64
CA THR A 36 15.82 -9.92 -1.59
C THR A 36 14.70 -10.46 -2.47
N ARG A 37 14.98 -10.61 -3.77
CA ARG A 37 14.07 -11.22 -4.74
C ARG A 37 14.77 -12.27 -5.59
N PRO A 38 14.03 -13.28 -6.10
CA PRO A 38 14.58 -14.22 -7.07
C PRO A 38 15.11 -13.50 -8.33
N PHE A 39 16.37 -13.77 -8.66
CA PHE A 39 16.96 -13.38 -9.93
C PHE A 39 16.82 -14.50 -10.95
N LYS A 40 16.33 -14.18 -12.14
CA LYS A 40 16.27 -15.10 -13.28
C LYS A 40 17.20 -14.58 -14.37
N PRO A 41 18.27 -15.28 -14.71
CA PRO A 41 19.11 -14.90 -15.83
C PRO A 41 18.30 -14.85 -17.13
N ALA A 42 18.66 -13.91 -18.02
CA ALA A 42 18.04 -13.83 -19.33
C ALA A 42 18.19 -15.14 -20.11
N THR A 43 17.14 -15.49 -20.86
CA THR A 43 17.18 -16.67 -21.75
C THR A 43 18.00 -16.33 -22.99
N GLU A 44 18.95 -17.19 -23.36
CA GLU A 44 19.71 -17.02 -24.59
C GLU A 44 18.85 -17.40 -25.81
N PRO A 45 19.04 -16.73 -26.97
CA PRO A 45 18.49 -17.18 -28.23
C PRO A 45 18.91 -18.63 -28.54
N ARG A 46 17.98 -19.48 -29.00
CA ARG A 46 18.22 -20.91 -29.23
C ARG A 46 19.31 -21.18 -30.27
N ASP A 47 19.47 -20.31 -31.23
CA ASP A 47 20.48 -20.35 -32.29
C ASP A 47 21.91 -20.05 -31.80
N LEU A 48 22.03 -19.38 -30.63
CA LEU A 48 23.32 -19.06 -30.02
C LEU A 48 23.73 -20.03 -28.89
N ASN A 49 22.88 -20.95 -28.49
CA ASN A 49 23.15 -21.94 -27.44
C ASN A 49 22.81 -23.35 -27.92
N PRO A 50 23.72 -23.99 -28.73
CA PRO A 50 23.50 -25.32 -29.26
C PRO A 50 23.63 -26.46 -28.24
N ALA A 51 24.01 -26.15 -26.99
CA ALA A 51 24.31 -27.15 -25.96
C ALA A 51 23.16 -27.28 -24.97
N ASP A 52 22.01 -27.54 -25.19
CA ASP A 52 20.88 -27.85 -24.28
C ASP A 52 20.97 -27.36 -22.80
N LYS A 53 22.00 -26.57 -22.45
CA LYS A 53 22.27 -26.03 -21.15
C LYS A 53 21.77 -24.56 -21.07
N THR A 54 20.95 -24.26 -20.06
CA THR A 54 20.50 -22.90 -19.81
C THR A 54 21.63 -22.07 -19.22
N ARG A 55 21.50 -20.73 -19.29
CA ARG A 55 22.43 -19.80 -18.63
C ARG A 55 22.50 -20.05 -17.11
N ALA A 56 21.40 -20.46 -16.48
CA ALA A 56 21.38 -20.89 -15.10
C ALA A 56 22.31 -22.06 -14.83
N ASN A 57 22.29 -23.12 -15.72
CA ASN A 57 23.20 -24.24 -15.61
C ASN A 57 24.66 -23.81 -15.71
N HIS A 58 24.99 -22.88 -16.61
CA HIS A 58 26.37 -22.38 -16.74
C HIS A 58 26.86 -21.66 -15.47
N ILE A 59 25.98 -20.90 -14.78
CA ILE A 59 26.32 -20.26 -13.51
C ILE A 59 26.63 -21.31 -12.45
N VAL A 60 25.79 -22.33 -12.33
CA VAL A 60 26.01 -23.45 -11.39
C VAL A 60 27.28 -24.19 -11.68
N ASP A 61 27.54 -24.56 -12.96
CA ASP A 61 28.76 -25.27 -13.38
C ASP A 61 30.02 -24.46 -12.97
N ARG A 62 30.00 -23.13 -13.10
CA ARG A 62 31.12 -22.27 -12.69
C ARG A 62 31.33 -22.29 -11.17
N VAL A 63 30.26 -22.26 -10.36
CA VAL A 63 30.37 -22.37 -8.90
C VAL A 63 30.94 -23.74 -8.51
N LEU A 64 30.49 -24.80 -9.15
CA LEU A 64 30.99 -26.16 -8.90
C LEU A 64 32.46 -26.36 -9.29
N ALA A 65 32.94 -25.61 -10.28
CA ALA A 65 34.33 -25.64 -10.72
C ALA A 65 35.32 -24.92 -9.78
N LEU A 66 34.78 -24.11 -8.82
CA LEU A 66 35.61 -23.44 -7.82
C LEU A 66 36.16 -24.44 -6.80
N ASP A 67 37.42 -24.27 -6.40
CA ASP A 67 37.95 -24.96 -5.22
C ASP A 67 37.34 -24.46 -3.90
N SER A 68 37.48 -25.23 -2.84
CA SER A 68 36.89 -24.90 -1.52
C SER A 68 37.37 -23.54 -1.00
N ALA A 69 38.63 -23.15 -1.23
CA ALA A 69 39.16 -21.89 -0.78
C ALA A 69 38.55 -20.69 -1.55
N ALA A 70 38.32 -20.86 -2.85
CA ALA A 70 37.63 -19.86 -3.67
C ALA A 70 36.15 -19.69 -3.26
N VAL A 71 35.42 -20.79 -3.05
CA VAL A 71 34.02 -20.75 -2.57
C VAL A 71 33.94 -20.01 -1.23
N THR A 72 34.82 -20.29 -0.28
CA THR A 72 34.84 -19.64 1.03
C THR A 72 35.10 -18.15 0.91
N ARG A 73 36.08 -17.74 0.06
CA ARG A 73 36.37 -16.31 -0.16
C ARG A 73 35.18 -15.56 -0.78
N GLU A 74 34.60 -16.10 -1.85
CA GLU A 74 33.46 -15.47 -2.53
C GLU A 74 32.24 -15.35 -1.59
N LEU A 75 31.96 -16.40 -0.82
CA LEU A 75 30.84 -16.33 0.15
C LEU A 75 31.12 -15.34 1.27
N ALA A 76 32.37 -15.21 1.75
CA ALA A 76 32.75 -14.24 2.75
C ALA A 76 32.61 -12.80 2.21
N ASP A 77 33.02 -12.52 0.98
CA ASP A 77 32.84 -11.23 0.32
C ASP A 77 31.36 -10.85 0.21
N VAL A 78 30.52 -11.79 -0.26
CA VAL A 78 29.08 -11.56 -0.34
C VAL A 78 28.48 -11.25 1.05
N LEU A 79 28.87 -11.99 2.09
CA LEU A 79 28.36 -11.74 3.45
C LEU A 79 28.83 -10.40 3.99
N GLU A 80 30.10 -10.01 3.78
CA GLU A 80 30.63 -8.71 4.21
C GLU A 80 29.83 -7.56 3.60
N ASN A 81 29.48 -7.65 2.32
CA ASN A 81 28.76 -6.61 1.60
C ASN A 81 27.26 -6.53 1.89
N PHE A 82 26.60 -7.67 2.18
CA PHE A 82 25.12 -7.74 2.18
C PHE A 82 24.49 -8.12 3.52
N GLN A 83 25.19 -8.80 4.46
CA GLN A 83 24.57 -9.26 5.72
C GLN A 83 24.01 -8.15 6.60
N GLY A 84 24.54 -6.93 6.55
CA GLY A 84 24.05 -5.76 7.28
C GLY A 84 22.81 -5.10 6.66
N ARG A 85 22.35 -5.60 5.52
CA ARG A 85 21.21 -5.06 4.75
C ARG A 85 19.98 -5.94 4.79
N HIS A 86 20.12 -7.20 5.21
CA HIS A 86 19.05 -8.20 5.24
C HIS A 86 19.08 -9.01 6.54
N ARG A 87 17.89 -9.41 7.01
CA ARG A 87 17.78 -10.43 8.05
C ARG A 87 18.01 -11.81 7.45
N ASN A 88 18.71 -12.68 8.21
CA ASN A 88 18.82 -14.12 7.91
C ASN A 88 19.28 -14.42 6.47
N LEU A 89 20.30 -13.65 6.01
CA LEU A 89 20.74 -13.72 4.59
C LEU A 89 21.15 -15.12 4.17
N LEU A 90 21.84 -15.88 5.05
CA LEU A 90 22.24 -17.27 4.77
C LEU A 90 21.05 -18.21 4.56
N ASP A 91 19.99 -18.04 5.36
CA ASP A 91 18.77 -18.85 5.22
C ASP A 91 18.04 -18.53 3.90
N ARG A 92 18.11 -17.26 3.45
CA ARG A 92 17.60 -16.88 2.11
C ARG A 92 18.40 -17.49 0.98
N PHE A 93 19.72 -17.59 1.13
CA PHE A 93 20.57 -18.30 0.16
C PHE A 93 20.23 -19.79 0.12
N ASP A 94 20.12 -20.44 1.30
CA ASP A 94 19.76 -21.85 1.42
C ASP A 94 18.37 -22.13 0.80
N ALA A 95 17.37 -21.28 1.11
CA ALA A 95 16.01 -21.38 0.55
C ALA A 95 16.03 -21.20 -0.98
N ARG A 96 16.74 -20.18 -1.49
CA ARG A 96 16.82 -19.93 -2.92
C ARG A 96 17.51 -21.04 -3.69
N ALA A 97 18.57 -21.60 -3.14
CA ALA A 97 19.23 -22.76 -3.74
C ALA A 97 18.29 -23.97 -3.81
N LYS A 98 17.48 -24.18 -2.76
CA LYS A 98 16.47 -25.24 -2.73
C LYS A 98 15.41 -25.05 -3.82
N ASP A 99 14.88 -23.83 -4.01
CA ASP A 99 13.92 -23.53 -5.08
C ASP A 99 14.47 -23.81 -6.49
N MET A 100 15.80 -23.80 -6.62
CA MET A 100 16.48 -24.01 -7.88
C MET A 100 16.94 -25.45 -8.07
N GLU A 101 16.83 -26.35 -7.07
CA GLU A 101 17.34 -27.74 -7.16
C GLU A 101 16.73 -28.51 -8.33
N ASP A 102 15.44 -28.29 -8.61
CA ASP A 102 14.77 -28.92 -9.75
C ASP A 102 15.27 -28.43 -11.12
N ALA A 103 15.89 -27.23 -11.15
CA ALA A 103 16.48 -26.65 -12.35
C ALA A 103 17.93 -27.11 -12.57
N PHE A 104 18.54 -27.76 -11.58
CA PHE A 104 19.88 -28.29 -11.65
C PHE A 104 19.84 -29.80 -11.98
N ALA A 105 20.80 -30.24 -12.78
CA ALA A 105 20.90 -31.67 -13.06
C ALA A 105 21.00 -32.48 -11.75
N PRO A 106 20.28 -33.59 -11.58
CA PRO A 106 20.08 -34.30 -10.31
C PRO A 106 21.33 -34.95 -9.71
N HIS A 107 22.52 -34.68 -10.20
CA HIS A 107 23.75 -35.42 -9.90
C HIS A 107 24.88 -34.61 -9.26
N ALA A 108 24.69 -33.33 -8.97
CA ALA A 108 25.77 -32.56 -8.36
C ALA A 108 25.66 -32.62 -6.82
N ALA A 109 26.60 -33.28 -6.17
CA ALA A 109 26.79 -33.21 -4.74
C ALA A 109 27.38 -31.82 -4.37
N PHE A 110 26.55 -30.88 -3.97
CA PHE A 110 26.98 -29.57 -3.49
C PHE A 110 27.48 -29.66 -2.04
N THR A 111 28.58 -28.98 -1.72
CA THR A 111 28.85 -28.65 -0.33
C THR A 111 27.84 -27.59 0.14
N ARG A 112 27.73 -27.37 1.47
CA ARG A 112 26.83 -26.36 2.03
C ARG A 112 27.19 -24.95 1.53
N GLU A 113 28.47 -24.64 1.47
CA GLU A 113 29.00 -23.36 1.01
C GLU A 113 28.73 -23.13 -0.47
N GLN A 114 28.93 -24.15 -1.33
CA GLN A 114 28.59 -24.08 -2.75
C GLN A 114 27.09 -23.84 -2.94
N ARG A 115 26.26 -24.57 -2.21
CA ARG A 115 24.79 -24.38 -2.24
C ARG A 115 24.40 -22.94 -1.90
N ARG A 116 24.96 -22.36 -0.83
CA ARG A 116 24.74 -20.96 -0.43
C ARG A 116 25.22 -19.98 -1.49
N LEU A 117 26.39 -20.20 -2.06
CA LEU A 117 26.92 -19.36 -3.11
C LEU A 117 26.04 -19.41 -4.37
N VAL A 118 25.55 -20.59 -4.77
CA VAL A 118 24.54 -20.72 -5.82
C VAL A 118 23.28 -19.92 -5.47
N GLY A 119 22.74 -20.06 -4.26
CA GLY A 119 21.59 -19.29 -3.82
C GLY A 119 21.82 -17.77 -3.95
N ALA A 120 22.99 -17.28 -3.58
CA ALA A 120 23.38 -15.87 -3.72
C ALA A 120 23.35 -15.41 -5.20
N TYR A 121 23.87 -16.20 -6.14
CA TYR A 121 23.87 -15.86 -7.58
C TYR A 121 22.47 -15.78 -8.19
N PHE A 122 21.45 -16.37 -7.56
CA PHE A 122 20.06 -16.35 -8.03
C PHE A 122 19.15 -15.48 -7.18
N LEU A 123 19.72 -14.55 -6.41
CA LEU A 123 19.02 -13.46 -5.73
C LEU A 123 19.50 -12.11 -6.27
N LEU A 124 18.65 -11.10 -6.11
CA LEU A 124 18.98 -9.68 -6.29
C LEU A 124 18.42 -8.88 -5.14
N GLU A 125 19.03 -7.72 -4.84
CA GLU A 125 18.40 -6.69 -4.02
C GLU A 125 17.41 -5.90 -4.86
N TYR A 126 16.26 -5.63 -4.27
CA TYR A 126 15.21 -4.82 -4.87
C TYR A 126 14.81 -3.69 -3.93
N SER A 127 15.05 -2.45 -4.35
CA SER A 127 14.63 -1.26 -3.62
C SER A 127 13.16 -1.00 -3.86
N PHE A 128 12.31 -1.47 -2.96
CA PHE A 128 10.86 -1.54 -3.13
C PHE A 128 10.15 -0.18 -3.04
N GLU A 129 10.79 0.83 -2.44
CA GLU A 129 10.26 2.20 -2.33
C GLU A 129 11.17 3.26 -3.01
N ALA A 130 12.01 2.85 -3.99
CA ALA A 130 12.98 3.75 -4.61
C ALA A 130 12.33 4.90 -5.39
N ALA A 131 11.18 4.67 -6.00
CA ALA A 131 10.51 5.67 -6.85
C ALA A 131 9.46 6.49 -6.09
N ALA A 132 8.68 5.86 -5.20
CA ALA A 132 7.57 6.52 -4.53
C ALA A 132 7.12 5.79 -3.26
N LEU A 133 6.57 6.56 -2.30
CA LEU A 133 5.96 6.07 -1.07
C LEU A 133 4.71 6.91 -0.76
N PHE A 134 3.54 6.43 -1.15
CA PHE A 134 2.34 7.23 -1.32
C PHE A 134 1.04 6.47 -1.04
N ASN A 135 -0.12 7.06 -1.31
CA ASN A 135 -1.46 6.52 -1.12
C ASN A 135 -1.67 5.92 0.28
N PRO A 136 -1.47 6.74 1.33
CA PRO A 136 -1.53 6.29 2.71
C PRO A 136 -2.95 5.93 3.14
N SER A 137 -3.08 4.92 4.02
CA SER A 137 -4.28 4.61 4.79
C SER A 137 -3.94 4.44 6.26
N ILE A 138 -4.74 5.02 7.15
CA ILE A 138 -4.46 5.06 8.60
C ILE A 138 -5.59 4.37 9.38
N VAL A 139 -5.19 3.53 10.36
CA VAL A 139 -6.09 2.91 11.34
C VAL A 139 -5.48 2.93 12.73
N ALA A 140 -6.29 2.72 13.76
CA ALA A 140 -5.77 2.56 15.12
C ALA A 140 -4.82 1.37 15.19
N HIS A 141 -3.72 1.50 15.94
CA HIS A 141 -2.81 0.37 16.18
C HIS A 141 -3.50 -0.65 17.10
N PRO A 142 -3.42 -1.97 16.82
CA PRO A 142 -4.07 -2.99 17.67
C PRO A 142 -3.57 -2.95 19.11
N ASN A 143 -2.32 -2.59 19.34
CA ASN A 143 -1.76 -2.38 20.65
C ASN A 143 -1.61 -0.89 20.97
N GLN A 144 -2.41 -0.38 21.90
CA GLN A 144 -2.40 1.02 22.33
C GLN A 144 -1.45 1.29 23.53
N SER A 145 -0.67 0.29 23.97
CA SER A 145 0.32 0.54 25.03
C SER A 145 1.39 1.53 24.55
N GLY A 146 1.73 2.51 25.38
CA GLY A 146 2.64 3.59 25.04
C GLY A 146 1.99 4.74 24.25
N ALA A 147 0.65 4.75 24.07
CA ALA A 147 -0.03 5.94 23.58
C ALA A 147 0.13 7.11 24.55
N PRO A 148 0.34 8.36 24.07
CA PRO A 148 0.38 9.52 24.96
C PRO A 148 -0.98 9.76 25.62
N ALA A 149 -1.00 10.47 26.75
CA ALA A 149 -2.25 10.78 27.47
C ALA A 149 -3.24 11.50 26.53
N GLY A 150 -4.47 10.97 26.41
CA GLY A 150 -5.49 11.48 25.50
C GLY A 150 -5.16 11.31 24.01
N GLY A 151 -4.04 10.65 23.69
CA GLY A 151 -3.62 10.35 22.34
C GLY A 151 -3.96 8.93 21.91
N ARG A 152 -3.50 8.55 20.71
CA ARG A 152 -3.73 7.22 20.11
C ARG A 152 -2.52 6.79 19.29
N ARG A 153 -2.15 5.51 19.37
CA ARG A 153 -1.21 4.90 18.40
C ARG A 153 -1.96 4.51 17.14
N PHE A 154 -1.28 4.60 16.00
CA PHE A 154 -1.84 4.21 14.71
C PHE A 154 -0.87 3.32 13.90
N VAL A 155 -1.43 2.61 12.94
CA VAL A 155 -0.72 1.98 11.81
C VAL A 155 -1.08 2.77 10.56
N LEU A 156 -0.05 3.11 9.79
CA LEU A 156 -0.14 3.71 8.47
C LEU A 156 0.34 2.70 7.43
N SER A 157 -0.50 2.33 6.49
CA SER A 157 -0.09 1.58 5.31
C SER A 157 0.24 2.54 4.17
N LEU A 158 1.21 2.18 3.35
CA LEU A 158 1.71 2.99 2.24
C LEU A 158 1.96 2.10 1.03
N ARG A 159 1.59 2.58 -0.15
CA ARG A 159 2.00 1.99 -1.41
C ARG A 159 3.43 2.41 -1.70
N ALA A 160 4.31 1.44 -1.87
CA ALA A 160 5.71 1.63 -2.24
C ALA A 160 5.93 1.18 -3.67
N VAL A 161 6.70 1.94 -4.46
CA VAL A 161 7.02 1.62 -5.86
C VAL A 161 8.52 1.61 -6.06
N GLY A 162 9.02 0.51 -6.62
CA GLY A 162 10.42 0.32 -6.96
C GLY A 162 10.65 0.15 -8.47
N GLU A 163 11.75 -0.53 -8.82
CA GLU A 163 12.13 -0.85 -10.18
C GLU A 163 11.01 -1.58 -10.93
N GLY A 164 10.82 -1.28 -12.21
CA GLY A 164 9.78 -1.89 -13.05
C GLY A 164 8.36 -1.51 -12.67
N HIS A 165 8.17 -0.45 -11.87
CA HIS A 165 6.88 0.05 -11.40
C HIS A 165 6.05 -0.97 -10.60
N ILE A 166 6.71 -1.98 -10.01
CA ILE A 166 6.02 -2.95 -9.17
C ILE A 166 5.69 -2.30 -7.83
N SER A 167 4.42 -2.29 -7.49
CA SER A 167 3.96 -1.78 -6.19
C SER A 167 3.84 -2.88 -5.15
N SER A 168 4.20 -2.52 -3.93
CA SER A 168 4.09 -3.32 -2.71
C SER A 168 3.43 -2.50 -1.60
N LEU A 169 3.05 -3.16 -0.52
CA LEU A 169 2.46 -2.53 0.65
C LEU A 169 3.48 -2.56 1.80
N THR A 170 3.78 -1.39 2.38
CA THR A 170 4.64 -1.26 3.57
C THR A 170 3.91 -0.49 4.65
N PHE A 171 4.45 -0.52 5.87
CA PHE A 171 3.79 0.05 7.04
C PHE A 171 4.69 1.02 7.79
N ARG A 172 4.07 1.91 8.55
CA ARG A 172 4.70 2.73 9.60
C ARG A 172 3.79 2.71 10.82
N SER A 173 4.35 2.90 12.00
CA SER A 173 3.59 3.22 13.20
C SER A 173 3.81 4.66 13.61
N GLY A 174 3.00 5.13 14.54
CA GLY A 174 3.13 6.47 15.07
C GLY A 174 2.07 6.76 16.12
N THR A 175 2.03 8.02 16.54
CA THR A 175 1.08 8.52 17.55
C THR A 175 0.39 9.78 17.10
N VAL A 176 -0.87 9.92 17.50
CA VAL A 176 -1.60 11.18 17.48
C VAL A 176 -1.75 11.65 18.91
N ALA A 177 -1.30 12.85 19.22
CA ALA A 177 -1.46 13.45 20.53
C ALA A 177 -2.90 13.98 20.74
N ALA A 178 -3.25 14.34 21.98
CA ALA A 178 -4.58 14.86 22.31
C ALA A 178 -4.98 16.10 21.51
N ASP A 179 -4.03 16.95 21.13
CA ASP A 179 -4.21 18.15 20.31
C ASP A 179 -4.30 17.90 18.80
N GLY A 180 -4.16 16.62 18.37
CA GLY A 180 -4.19 16.21 16.97
C GLY A 180 -2.82 16.30 16.26
N SER A 181 -1.75 16.65 16.96
CA SER A 181 -0.40 16.59 16.39
C SER A 181 0.01 15.14 16.13
N VAL A 182 0.65 14.91 14.97
CA VAL A 182 1.01 13.57 14.49
C VAL A 182 2.52 13.39 14.56
N SER A 183 2.96 12.25 15.10
CA SER A 183 4.33 11.79 15.05
C SER A 183 4.38 10.39 14.43
N VAL A 184 5.30 10.18 13.49
CA VAL A 184 5.55 8.87 12.86
C VAL A 184 6.87 8.33 13.38
N ASP A 185 6.88 7.08 13.78
CA ASP A 185 8.08 6.41 14.25
C ASP A 185 9.11 6.27 13.11
N PRO A 186 10.41 6.38 13.38
CA PRO A 186 11.44 6.18 12.38
C PRO A 186 11.30 4.79 11.74
N ALA A 187 11.44 4.73 10.42
CA ALA A 187 11.44 3.44 9.73
C ALA A 187 12.69 2.62 10.13
N ALA A 188 12.51 1.34 10.32
CA ALA A 188 13.64 0.41 10.45
C ALA A 188 14.47 0.41 9.14
N ARG A 189 15.78 0.25 9.28
CA ARG A 189 16.70 0.18 8.15
C ARG A 189 16.49 -1.07 7.30
N LEU A 190 16.17 -2.18 7.96
CA LEU A 190 15.91 -3.47 7.32
C LEU A 190 14.49 -3.54 6.80
N ALA A 191 14.28 -4.39 5.81
CA ALA A 191 12.96 -4.73 5.30
C ALA A 191 12.88 -6.25 5.00
N SER A 192 11.69 -6.82 5.15
CA SER A 192 11.47 -8.25 4.96
C SER A 192 10.13 -8.51 4.28
N ILE A 193 10.11 -9.49 3.40
CA ILE A 193 8.89 -10.08 2.86
C ILE A 193 8.42 -11.20 3.78
N PRO A 194 7.10 -11.46 3.87
CA PRO A 194 6.56 -12.52 4.73
C PRO A 194 6.86 -13.91 4.19
N SER A 195 6.77 -14.90 5.07
CA SER A 195 6.66 -16.30 4.68
C SER A 195 5.23 -16.63 4.26
N VAL A 196 5.08 -17.45 3.21
CA VAL A 196 3.77 -18.00 2.81
C VAL A 196 3.51 -19.25 3.64
N LEU A 197 2.52 -19.17 4.54
CA LEU A 197 2.11 -20.31 5.38
C LEU A 197 1.25 -21.30 4.60
N GLN A 198 0.29 -20.77 3.85
CA GLN A 198 -0.66 -21.57 3.09
C GLN A 198 -1.05 -20.85 1.80
N ARG A 199 -1.22 -21.62 0.74
CA ARG A 199 -1.84 -21.17 -0.51
C ARG A 199 -2.96 -22.14 -0.84
N THR A 200 -4.17 -21.60 -1.01
CA THR A 200 -5.34 -22.37 -1.40
C THR A 200 -5.80 -21.88 -2.77
N ALA A 201 -5.68 -22.75 -3.77
CA ALA A 201 -6.14 -22.46 -5.12
C ALA A 201 -7.65 -22.33 -5.16
N GLY A 202 -8.17 -21.31 -5.82
CA GLY A 202 -9.59 -21.09 -6.04
C GLY A 202 -9.88 -20.78 -7.51
N VAL A 203 -11.13 -21.00 -7.92
CA VAL A 203 -11.58 -20.71 -9.30
C VAL A 203 -11.41 -19.23 -9.65
N ASP A 204 -11.63 -18.37 -8.67
CA ASP A 204 -11.54 -16.91 -8.83
C ASP A 204 -10.15 -16.36 -8.45
N GLY A 205 -9.20 -17.22 -8.12
CA GLY A 205 -7.83 -16.91 -7.72
C GLY A 205 -7.46 -17.49 -6.36
N ASP A 206 -6.19 -17.40 -6.03
CA ASP A 206 -5.64 -17.99 -4.83
C ASP A 206 -5.94 -17.16 -3.58
N THR A 207 -6.28 -17.85 -2.49
CA THR A 207 -6.19 -17.31 -1.14
C THR A 207 -4.83 -17.64 -0.56
N VAL A 208 -4.15 -16.65 0.03
CA VAL A 208 -2.79 -16.81 0.57
C VAL A 208 -2.76 -16.34 2.03
N GLU A 209 -2.16 -17.15 2.89
CA GLU A 209 -1.87 -16.79 4.28
C GLU A 209 -0.38 -16.50 4.44
N LEU A 210 -0.08 -15.34 5.00
CA LEU A 210 1.26 -14.79 5.14
C LEU A 210 1.57 -14.54 6.62
N ILE A 211 2.83 -14.72 7.00
CA ILE A 211 3.31 -14.38 8.34
C ILE A 211 4.69 -13.72 8.31
N PHE A 212 4.86 -12.72 9.16
CA PHE A 212 6.17 -12.12 9.48
C PHE A 212 6.72 -12.69 10.79
N GLU A 213 8.00 -12.52 11.02
CA GLU A 213 8.60 -12.89 12.30
C GLU A 213 8.17 -11.91 13.40
N PRO A 214 7.85 -12.39 14.62
CA PRO A 214 7.32 -11.56 15.71
C PRO A 214 8.28 -10.45 16.19
N ASP A 215 9.59 -10.63 16.03
CA ASP A 215 10.63 -9.67 16.42
C ASP A 215 10.87 -8.57 15.40
N GLN A 216 10.20 -8.63 14.23
CA GLN A 216 10.30 -7.61 13.20
C GLN A 216 9.45 -6.39 13.55
N ASP A 217 10.06 -5.20 13.48
CA ASP A 217 9.31 -3.95 13.56
C ASP A 217 8.27 -3.88 12.44
N ILE A 218 7.15 -3.20 12.69
CA ILE A 218 6.08 -3.11 11.70
C ILE A 218 6.55 -2.43 10.40
N SER A 219 7.50 -1.52 10.49
CA SER A 219 8.07 -0.83 9.33
C SER A 219 9.01 -1.70 8.50
N GLU A 220 9.51 -2.83 9.05
CA GLU A 220 10.27 -3.81 8.27
C GLU A 220 9.38 -4.63 7.34
N ARG A 221 8.09 -4.71 7.63
CA ARG A 221 7.13 -5.60 6.95
C ARG A 221 6.73 -5.04 5.60
N VAL A 222 6.99 -5.82 4.54
CA VAL A 222 6.63 -5.48 3.16
C VAL A 222 5.84 -6.62 2.56
N ILE A 223 4.56 -6.38 2.26
CA ILE A 223 3.75 -7.33 1.49
C ILE A 223 4.04 -7.06 0.02
N PHE A 224 4.83 -7.95 -0.57
CA PHE A 224 5.18 -7.94 -1.98
C PHE A 224 4.23 -8.85 -2.76
N PRO A 225 4.02 -8.66 -4.08
CA PRO A 225 3.18 -9.54 -4.88
C PRO A 225 3.50 -11.02 -4.71
N VAL A 226 2.49 -11.82 -4.36
CA VAL A 226 2.61 -13.27 -4.09
C VAL A 226 1.70 -14.13 -4.94
N THR A 227 0.73 -13.54 -5.66
CA THR A 227 -0.19 -14.25 -6.57
C THR A 227 -0.06 -13.72 -8.00
N ASP A 228 -0.55 -14.48 -8.98
CA ASP A 228 -0.51 -14.09 -10.39
C ASP A 228 -1.31 -12.81 -10.66
N SER A 229 -2.43 -12.61 -9.95
CA SER A 229 -3.24 -11.39 -10.03
C SER A 229 -2.51 -10.12 -9.60
N GLN A 230 -1.46 -10.26 -8.81
CA GLN A 230 -0.65 -9.17 -8.23
C GLN A 230 0.70 -9.01 -8.93
N SER A 231 0.99 -9.77 -9.99
CA SER A 231 2.35 -9.87 -10.57
C SER A 231 2.99 -8.52 -10.94
N ASN A 232 2.17 -7.49 -11.20
CA ASN A 232 2.62 -6.11 -11.46
C ASN A 232 2.33 -5.14 -10.30
N GLY A 233 1.76 -5.60 -9.19
CA GLY A 233 1.65 -4.80 -7.98
C GLY A 233 0.38 -4.98 -7.16
N ILE A 234 0.51 -4.52 -5.91
CA ILE A 234 -0.55 -4.33 -4.92
C ILE A 234 -0.74 -2.83 -4.78
N GLU A 235 -1.94 -2.32 -5.14
CA GLU A 235 -2.21 -0.88 -5.17
C GLU A 235 -3.26 -0.48 -4.15
N ASP A 236 -3.08 0.70 -3.54
CA ASP A 236 -4.11 1.50 -2.88
C ASP A 236 -4.92 0.74 -1.81
N ALA A 237 -4.23 0.09 -0.87
CA ALA A 237 -4.89 -0.62 0.23
C ALA A 237 -5.66 0.36 1.15
N ARG A 238 -6.97 0.11 1.31
CA ARG A 238 -7.90 0.92 2.10
C ARG A 238 -8.27 0.19 3.37
N PHE A 239 -7.46 0.41 4.40
CA PHE A 239 -7.65 -0.24 5.70
C PHE A 239 -8.85 0.34 6.46
N VAL A 240 -9.52 -0.54 7.17
CA VAL A 240 -10.58 -0.23 8.14
C VAL A 240 -10.48 -1.18 9.34
N GLU A 241 -10.63 -0.65 10.54
CA GLU A 241 -10.90 -1.46 11.74
C GLU A 241 -12.39 -1.79 11.72
N PHE A 242 -12.72 -3.05 11.49
CA PHE A 242 -14.10 -3.55 11.42
C PHE A 242 -14.48 -4.16 12.78
N ASP A 243 -15.59 -3.73 13.30
CA ASP A 243 -16.19 -4.24 14.53
C ASP A 243 -17.40 -5.13 14.19
N ASP A 244 -17.29 -6.42 14.45
CA ASP A 244 -18.38 -7.40 14.33
C ASP A 244 -18.76 -7.87 15.74
N ASP A 245 -19.68 -7.16 16.39
CA ASP A 245 -20.15 -7.42 17.75
C ASP A 245 -19.03 -7.51 18.80
N GLY A 246 -18.08 -6.58 18.73
CA GLY A 246 -16.94 -6.49 19.65
C GLY A 246 -15.70 -7.27 19.20
N LEU A 247 -15.80 -8.06 18.15
CA LEU A 247 -14.64 -8.69 17.53
C LEU A 247 -14.02 -7.77 16.47
N LYS A 248 -12.86 -7.20 16.78
CA LYS A 248 -12.15 -6.30 15.90
C LYS A 248 -11.23 -7.04 14.95
N THR A 249 -11.36 -6.74 13.65
CA THR A 249 -10.50 -7.24 12.59
C THR A 249 -10.17 -6.08 11.64
N PHE A 250 -8.93 -5.98 11.19
CA PHE A 250 -8.54 -5.01 10.18
C PHE A 250 -8.71 -5.65 8.79
N TYR A 251 -9.55 -5.03 7.98
CA TYR A 251 -9.70 -5.37 6.58
C TYR A 251 -9.11 -4.28 5.70
N ALA A 252 -8.55 -4.65 4.57
CA ALA A 252 -8.21 -3.69 3.53
C ALA A 252 -8.60 -4.21 2.16
N THR A 253 -9.47 -3.50 1.47
CA THR A 253 -9.62 -3.70 0.03
C THR A 253 -8.44 -3.07 -0.68
N TYR A 254 -7.92 -3.74 -1.69
CA TYR A 254 -6.83 -3.24 -2.52
C TYR A 254 -7.03 -3.62 -3.98
N THR A 255 -6.27 -3.01 -4.86
CA THR A 255 -6.23 -3.37 -6.28
C THR A 255 -5.07 -4.30 -6.55
N ALA A 256 -5.37 -5.52 -6.97
CA ALA A 256 -4.41 -6.44 -7.54
C ALA A 256 -4.25 -6.12 -9.04
N TYR A 257 -3.01 -5.94 -9.50
CA TYR A 257 -2.69 -5.64 -10.88
C TYR A 257 -1.74 -6.69 -11.45
N SER A 258 -2.16 -7.33 -12.55
CA SER A 258 -1.39 -8.38 -13.23
C SER A 258 -0.60 -7.88 -14.46
N GLY A 259 -0.67 -6.57 -14.76
CA GLY A 259 -0.18 -6.02 -16.02
C GLY A 259 -1.20 -6.06 -17.17
N GLN A 260 -2.18 -6.95 -17.07
CA GLN A 260 -3.26 -7.11 -18.08
C GLN A 260 -4.64 -6.78 -17.52
N ALA A 261 -4.87 -7.11 -16.26
CA ALA A 261 -6.16 -6.93 -15.59
C ALA A 261 -5.98 -6.33 -14.19
N ILE A 262 -7.01 -5.62 -13.74
CA ILE A 262 -7.17 -5.15 -12.38
C ILE A 262 -8.37 -5.82 -11.74
N ARG A 263 -8.30 -6.10 -10.46
CA ARG A 263 -9.44 -6.55 -9.66
C ARG A 263 -9.30 -6.11 -8.21
N SER A 264 -10.42 -6.04 -7.51
CA SER A 264 -10.41 -5.82 -6.08
C SER A 264 -10.18 -7.12 -5.33
N GLU A 265 -9.30 -7.09 -4.35
CA GLU A 265 -9.02 -8.18 -3.42
C GLU A 265 -9.06 -7.65 -1.99
N LEU A 266 -9.07 -8.55 -1.00
CA LEU A 266 -9.20 -8.25 0.41
C LEU A 266 -7.99 -8.78 1.19
N ILE A 267 -7.39 -7.90 2.01
CA ILE A 267 -6.47 -8.25 3.08
C ILE A 267 -7.26 -8.31 4.39
N GLU A 268 -6.96 -9.33 5.20
CA GLU A 268 -7.45 -9.49 6.56
C GLU A 268 -6.27 -9.67 7.51
N THR A 269 -6.28 -8.97 8.66
CA THR A 269 -5.30 -9.10 9.74
C THR A 269 -5.91 -8.66 11.07
N ARG A 270 -5.39 -9.19 12.19
CA ARG A 270 -5.75 -8.72 13.55
C ARG A 270 -4.59 -8.05 14.27
N ASP A 271 -3.38 -8.26 13.79
CA ASP A 271 -2.14 -7.94 14.50
C ASP A 271 -1.07 -7.28 13.61
N PHE A 272 -1.32 -7.16 12.31
CA PHE A 272 -0.35 -6.75 11.30
C PHE A 272 0.91 -7.64 11.25
N LEU A 273 0.84 -8.83 11.84
CA LEU A 273 1.87 -9.87 11.81
C LEU A 273 1.47 -11.00 10.86
N SER A 274 0.22 -11.45 10.98
CA SER A 274 -0.39 -12.47 10.13
C SER A 274 -1.40 -11.82 9.21
N PHE A 275 -1.39 -12.21 7.94
CA PHE A 275 -2.28 -11.66 6.93
C PHE A 275 -2.89 -12.77 6.10
N ARG A 276 -4.17 -12.63 5.79
CA ARG A 276 -4.86 -13.43 4.78
C ARG A 276 -5.23 -12.54 3.61
N MET A 277 -4.89 -12.95 2.41
CA MET A 277 -5.22 -12.24 1.17
C MET A 277 -6.12 -13.12 0.32
N SER A 278 -7.28 -12.59 -0.06
CA SER A 278 -8.30 -13.35 -0.78
C SER A 278 -8.90 -12.52 -1.92
N PRO A 279 -9.25 -13.13 -3.06
CA PRO A 279 -10.01 -12.46 -4.09
C PRO A 279 -11.39 -12.05 -3.60
N LEU A 280 -11.89 -10.90 -4.05
CA LEU A 280 -13.30 -10.56 -3.99
C LEU A 280 -13.97 -11.01 -5.28
N VAL A 281 -15.16 -11.61 -5.16
CA VAL A 281 -15.92 -12.15 -6.29
C VAL A 281 -17.24 -11.40 -6.49
N GLY A 282 -17.84 -11.57 -7.67
CA GLY A 282 -19.11 -10.94 -8.04
C GLY A 282 -18.99 -9.83 -9.07
N THR A 283 -20.12 -9.31 -9.51
CA THR A 283 -20.19 -8.35 -10.63
C THR A 283 -19.61 -6.97 -10.27
N ALA A 284 -19.60 -6.61 -8.99
CA ALA A 284 -19.12 -5.33 -8.51
C ALA A 284 -17.60 -5.24 -8.30
N THR A 285 -16.87 -6.36 -8.36
CA THR A 285 -15.44 -6.43 -8.01
C THR A 285 -14.49 -6.26 -9.22
N ARG A 286 -15.04 -6.11 -10.42
CA ARG A 286 -14.29 -6.05 -11.69
C ARG A 286 -13.48 -4.78 -11.87
N ASN A 287 -13.68 -3.79 -11.00
CA ASN A 287 -12.96 -2.52 -11.03
C ASN A 287 -12.27 -2.30 -9.68
N LYS A 288 -11.65 -1.14 -9.52
CA LYS A 288 -10.95 -0.72 -8.29
C LYS A 288 -11.75 0.31 -7.49
N GLY A 289 -11.32 0.57 -6.26
CA GLY A 289 -11.87 1.64 -5.45
C GLY A 289 -12.96 1.19 -4.48
N MET A 290 -13.04 -0.10 -4.15
CA MET A 290 -13.92 -0.57 -3.09
C MET A 290 -13.41 -0.14 -1.70
N ALA A 291 -14.33 0.12 -0.75
CA ALA A 291 -13.99 0.42 0.64
C ALA A 291 -15.12 -0.05 1.57
N LEU A 292 -14.76 -0.85 2.56
CA LEU A 292 -15.69 -1.45 3.52
C LEU A 292 -16.07 -0.44 4.61
N PHE A 293 -17.33 -0.42 5.02
CA PHE A 293 -17.77 0.28 6.24
C PHE A 293 -17.15 -0.39 7.49
N PRO A 294 -16.95 0.37 8.59
CA PRO A 294 -16.28 -0.17 9.79
C PRO A 294 -17.15 -1.11 10.62
N ARG A 295 -18.39 -1.32 10.25
CA ARG A 295 -19.33 -2.29 10.85
C ARG A 295 -20.47 -2.62 9.89
N ARG A 296 -21.28 -3.60 10.24
CA ARG A 296 -22.49 -3.92 9.48
C ARG A 296 -23.50 -2.77 9.51
N ILE A 297 -24.20 -2.58 8.40
CA ILE A 297 -25.31 -1.65 8.24
C ILE A 297 -26.58 -2.48 7.98
N GLY A 298 -27.55 -2.37 8.89
CA GLY A 298 -28.78 -3.19 8.79
C GLY A 298 -28.50 -4.69 8.79
N GLY A 299 -27.48 -5.14 9.52
CA GLY A 299 -27.08 -6.56 9.61
C GLY A 299 -26.21 -7.07 8.45
N LYS A 300 -25.96 -6.27 7.41
CA LYS A 300 -25.17 -6.66 6.23
C LYS A 300 -23.81 -5.95 6.20
N TYR A 301 -22.85 -6.56 5.55
CA TYR A 301 -21.64 -5.86 5.11
C TYR A 301 -22.03 -4.78 4.10
N ALA A 302 -21.39 -3.63 4.17
CA ALA A 302 -21.61 -2.53 3.25
C ALA A 302 -20.28 -2.03 2.68
N MET A 303 -20.24 -1.71 1.39
CA MET A 303 -19.07 -1.10 0.72
C MET A 303 -19.48 0.07 -0.15
N ILE A 304 -18.57 1.03 -0.27
CA ILE A 304 -18.58 2.00 -1.36
C ILE A 304 -17.73 1.45 -2.49
N ALA A 305 -18.20 1.58 -3.73
CA ALA A 305 -17.48 1.12 -4.92
C ALA A 305 -17.57 2.13 -6.07
N ARG A 306 -16.71 1.97 -7.08
CA ARG A 306 -16.69 2.77 -8.31
C ARG A 306 -16.71 1.84 -9.52
N GLN A 307 -17.89 1.28 -9.82
CA GLN A 307 -18.02 0.19 -10.80
C GLN A 307 -17.85 0.65 -12.25
N ASP A 308 -18.33 1.86 -12.57
CA ASP A 308 -18.34 2.43 -13.93
C ASP A 308 -17.20 3.45 -14.20
N ASN A 309 -16.25 3.57 -13.26
CA ASN A 309 -15.15 4.54 -13.29
C ASN A 309 -15.54 6.02 -13.20
N GLU A 310 -16.82 6.34 -13.05
CA GLU A 310 -17.32 7.71 -13.00
C GLU A 310 -17.99 8.01 -11.67
N ASN A 311 -18.89 7.13 -11.23
CA ASN A 311 -19.82 7.35 -10.12
C ASN A 311 -19.48 6.49 -8.91
N LEU A 312 -20.00 6.88 -7.72
CA LEU A 312 -19.97 6.06 -6.52
C LEU A 312 -21.25 5.25 -6.35
N TYR A 313 -21.07 4.01 -5.93
CA TYR A 313 -22.12 3.03 -5.67
C TYR A 313 -22.05 2.57 -4.23
N LEU A 314 -23.23 2.33 -3.63
CA LEU A 314 -23.38 1.66 -2.35
C LEU A 314 -23.77 0.19 -2.59
N LEU A 315 -23.04 -0.71 -1.95
CA LEU A 315 -23.26 -2.15 -2.04
C LEU A 315 -23.57 -2.73 -0.67
N TYR A 316 -24.41 -3.77 -0.66
CA TYR A 316 -24.67 -4.59 0.52
C TYR A 316 -24.45 -6.06 0.19
N SER A 317 -23.92 -6.83 1.13
CA SER A 317 -23.75 -8.27 1.02
C SER A 317 -23.92 -8.97 2.37
N ASP A 318 -24.41 -10.21 2.35
CA ASP A 318 -24.39 -11.10 3.50
C ASP A 318 -23.04 -11.84 3.62
N ASP A 319 -22.27 -11.88 2.53
CA ASP A 319 -20.95 -12.50 2.43
C ASP A 319 -19.87 -11.43 2.17
N LEU A 320 -18.85 -11.36 3.05
CA LEU A 320 -17.74 -10.41 2.96
C LEU A 320 -16.94 -10.53 1.66
N TYR A 321 -16.91 -11.70 1.05
CA TYR A 321 -16.09 -11.98 -0.14
C TYR A 321 -16.88 -11.89 -1.45
N CYS A 322 -18.21 -11.83 -1.42
CA CYS A 322 -19.05 -11.81 -2.63
C CYS A 322 -19.86 -10.51 -2.74
N TRP A 323 -19.63 -9.75 -3.83
CA TRP A 323 -20.22 -8.43 -4.05
C TRP A 323 -20.87 -8.31 -5.42
N ASN A 324 -22.19 -8.17 -5.43
CA ASN A 324 -23.00 -8.07 -6.64
C ASN A 324 -23.86 -6.81 -6.62
N GLY A 325 -24.26 -6.35 -7.80
CA GLY A 325 -25.16 -5.23 -7.97
C GLY A 325 -24.52 -3.90 -7.56
N GLY A 326 -25.27 -3.10 -6.82
CA GLY A 326 -24.89 -1.77 -6.33
C GLY A 326 -25.88 -0.69 -6.75
N THR A 327 -26.18 0.22 -5.82
CA THR A 327 -27.06 1.38 -6.07
C THR A 327 -26.22 2.61 -6.33
N PRO A 328 -26.38 3.31 -7.46
CA PRO A 328 -25.72 4.59 -7.69
C PRO A 328 -26.08 5.57 -6.58
N MET A 329 -25.07 6.16 -5.95
CA MET A 329 -25.23 7.02 -4.80
C MET A 329 -24.80 8.46 -5.06
N LEU A 330 -23.66 8.64 -5.74
CA LEU A 330 -23.06 9.94 -5.97
C LEU A 330 -22.48 10.04 -7.38
N LYS A 331 -22.74 11.19 -8.03
CA LYS A 331 -22.24 11.52 -9.37
C LYS A 331 -21.35 12.77 -9.30
N PRO A 332 -20.42 12.94 -10.26
CA PRO A 332 -19.72 14.20 -10.46
C PRO A 332 -20.70 15.39 -10.55
N GLN A 333 -20.43 16.46 -9.81
CA GLN A 333 -21.30 17.64 -9.75
C GLN A 333 -20.52 18.95 -9.92
N PHE A 334 -19.29 18.99 -9.43
CA PHE A 334 -18.48 20.21 -9.43
C PHE A 334 -17.32 20.11 -10.43
N PRO A 335 -16.82 21.24 -10.98
CA PRO A 335 -15.77 21.21 -12.00
C PRO A 335 -14.52 20.42 -11.63
N TRP A 336 -14.18 20.36 -10.35
CA TRP A 336 -13.01 19.62 -9.85
C TRP A 336 -13.19 18.08 -9.86
N GLU A 337 -14.39 17.58 -10.16
CA GLU A 337 -14.72 16.16 -10.21
C GLU A 337 -15.41 15.72 -11.51
N PHE A 338 -15.52 16.58 -12.53
CA PHE A 338 -16.29 16.30 -13.75
C PHE A 338 -15.82 15.08 -14.55
N VAL A 339 -14.56 14.67 -14.41
CA VAL A 339 -14.07 13.46 -15.07
C VAL A 339 -14.55 12.22 -14.32
N GLN A 340 -14.46 12.24 -13.00
CA GLN A 340 -14.92 11.17 -12.11
C GLN A 340 -14.93 11.63 -10.66
N ILE A 341 -15.77 10.97 -9.86
CA ILE A 341 -15.69 10.98 -8.40
C ILE A 341 -15.37 9.56 -7.88
N GLY A 342 -14.58 9.45 -6.82
CA GLY A 342 -14.26 8.20 -6.17
C GLY A 342 -14.12 8.35 -4.65
N ASN A 343 -14.19 7.26 -3.91
CA ASN A 343 -13.92 7.26 -2.48
C ASN A 343 -12.41 7.15 -2.21
N CYS A 344 -11.99 7.73 -1.10
CA CYS A 344 -10.61 7.73 -0.62
C CYS A 344 -10.34 6.70 0.50
N GLY A 345 -11.26 5.79 0.77
CA GLY A 345 -11.13 4.80 1.82
C GLY A 345 -12.46 4.51 2.50
N ALA A 346 -12.41 3.84 3.65
CA ALA A 346 -13.56 3.50 4.44
C ALA A 346 -14.29 4.76 4.95
N PRO A 347 -15.64 4.76 5.02
CA PRO A 347 -16.38 5.80 5.70
C PRO A 347 -15.99 5.87 7.18
N ILE A 348 -15.89 7.08 7.71
CA ILE A 348 -15.56 7.36 9.11
C ILE A 348 -16.86 7.61 9.87
N GLU A 349 -17.12 6.85 10.93
CA GLU A 349 -18.31 7.06 11.74
C GLU A 349 -18.18 8.32 12.60
N LEU A 350 -19.11 9.25 12.41
CA LEU A 350 -19.28 10.46 13.21
C LEU A 350 -20.64 10.42 13.93
N ASP A 351 -20.86 11.37 14.85
CA ASP A 351 -22.15 11.49 15.52
C ASP A 351 -23.22 11.97 14.54
N GLU A 352 -22.84 12.80 13.57
CA GLU A 352 -23.69 13.38 12.52
C GLU A 352 -24.01 12.41 11.37
N GLY A 353 -23.25 11.33 11.19
CA GLY A 353 -23.40 10.40 10.07
C GLY A 353 -22.08 9.73 9.66
N TRP A 354 -22.03 9.26 8.42
CA TRP A 354 -20.82 8.68 7.84
C TRP A 354 -20.06 9.74 7.04
N LEU A 355 -18.88 10.11 7.48
CA LEU A 355 -17.99 10.96 6.69
C LEU A 355 -17.25 10.12 5.67
N LEU A 356 -17.55 10.32 4.40
CA LEU A 356 -16.83 9.70 3.28
C LEU A 356 -15.86 10.73 2.68
N LEU A 357 -14.57 10.48 2.81
CA LEU A 357 -13.58 11.22 2.05
C LEU A 357 -13.63 10.79 0.59
N THR A 358 -13.66 11.76 -0.32
CA THR A 358 -13.77 11.52 -1.76
C THR A 358 -12.58 12.12 -2.50
N HIS A 359 -12.31 11.62 -3.68
CA HIS A 359 -11.46 12.31 -4.64
C HIS A 359 -12.25 12.64 -5.89
N GLY A 360 -11.98 13.80 -6.45
CA GLY A 360 -12.48 14.19 -7.75
C GLY A 360 -11.34 14.38 -8.73
N VAL A 361 -11.62 14.13 -10.02
CA VAL A 361 -10.70 14.38 -11.11
C VAL A 361 -11.26 15.49 -11.98
N GLY A 362 -10.53 16.59 -12.04
CA GLY A 362 -10.87 17.76 -12.82
C GLY A 362 -9.98 17.94 -14.05
N PRO A 363 -9.96 19.16 -14.63
CA PRO A 363 -9.19 19.47 -15.82
C PRO A 363 -7.70 19.12 -15.68
N VAL A 364 -7.09 18.69 -16.79
CA VAL A 364 -5.68 18.27 -16.84
C VAL A 364 -5.37 17.14 -15.83
N ARG A 365 -6.35 16.25 -15.63
CA ARG A 365 -6.24 15.11 -14.68
C ARG A 365 -5.82 15.53 -13.26
N LYS A 366 -6.29 16.68 -12.79
CA LYS A 366 -5.99 17.16 -11.45
C LYS A 366 -6.84 16.42 -10.42
N TYR A 367 -6.20 15.65 -9.54
CA TYR A 367 -6.85 14.97 -8.43
C TYR A 367 -6.91 15.87 -7.19
N SER A 368 -8.08 15.95 -6.59
CA SER A 368 -8.32 16.72 -5.37
C SER A 368 -9.14 15.91 -4.40
N ILE A 369 -9.01 16.18 -3.09
CA ILE A 369 -9.73 15.49 -2.02
C ILE A 369 -10.89 16.36 -1.56
N GLY A 370 -12.07 15.77 -1.45
CA GLY A 370 -13.27 16.36 -0.89
C GLY A 370 -13.90 15.47 0.18
N ALA A 371 -15.11 15.80 0.61
CA ALA A 371 -15.85 15.03 1.60
C ALA A 371 -17.35 15.06 1.35
N VAL A 372 -18.02 13.98 1.77
CA VAL A 372 -19.47 13.79 1.72
C VAL A 372 -19.91 13.25 3.08
N LEU A 373 -21.02 13.76 3.61
CA LEU A 373 -21.69 13.24 4.79
C LEU A 373 -22.90 12.42 4.34
N LEU A 374 -22.94 11.15 4.77
CA LEU A 374 -24.06 10.24 4.49
C LEU A 374 -24.89 10.03 5.76
N ASP A 375 -26.18 9.71 5.58
CA ASP A 375 -27.05 9.37 6.70
C ASP A 375 -26.55 8.15 7.46
N LYS A 376 -26.65 8.16 8.77
CA LYS A 376 -26.11 7.12 9.65
C LYS A 376 -26.83 5.79 9.53
N THR A 377 -28.13 5.82 9.28
CA THR A 377 -29.01 4.64 9.19
C THR A 377 -29.21 4.16 7.75
N ASP A 378 -29.21 5.10 6.81
CA ASP A 378 -29.35 4.85 5.38
C ASP A 378 -28.25 5.57 4.59
N PRO A 379 -27.06 4.98 4.46
CA PRO A 379 -25.91 5.61 3.78
C PRO A 379 -26.14 5.92 2.29
N SER A 380 -27.28 5.50 1.71
CA SER A 380 -27.64 5.92 0.35
C SER A 380 -28.04 7.40 0.28
N LYS A 381 -28.39 8.01 1.42
CA LYS A 381 -28.76 9.42 1.51
C LYS A 381 -27.55 10.30 1.77
N VAL A 382 -27.31 11.21 0.85
CA VAL A 382 -26.30 12.26 0.99
C VAL A 382 -26.91 13.42 1.76
N LEU A 383 -26.36 13.73 2.95
CA LEU A 383 -26.82 14.82 3.81
C LEU A 383 -26.14 16.15 3.45
N ALA A 384 -24.83 16.09 3.14
CA ALA A 384 -24.03 17.25 2.78
C ALA A 384 -22.78 16.85 1.99
N ARG A 385 -22.17 17.78 1.27
CA ARG A 385 -20.91 17.59 0.57
C ARG A 385 -20.13 18.89 0.39
N THR A 386 -18.83 18.79 0.30
CA THR A 386 -17.97 19.94 -0.02
C THR A 386 -18.15 20.37 -1.48
N ARG A 387 -18.42 21.67 -1.71
CA ARG A 387 -18.49 22.26 -3.07
C ARG A 387 -17.10 22.49 -3.65
N GLU A 388 -16.17 22.91 -2.81
CA GLU A 388 -14.76 23.06 -3.13
C GLU A 388 -13.96 21.91 -2.49
N PRO A 389 -12.85 21.48 -3.10
CA PRO A 389 -12.01 20.45 -2.51
C PRO A 389 -11.36 20.93 -1.20
N LEU A 390 -11.25 20.02 -0.24
CA LEU A 390 -10.53 20.22 1.03
C LEU A 390 -9.02 20.38 0.80
N ILE A 391 -8.48 19.53 -0.07
CA ILE A 391 -7.07 19.55 -0.46
C ILE A 391 -6.99 19.46 -1.99
N ARG A 392 -6.20 20.34 -2.57
CA ARG A 392 -5.87 20.36 -4.01
C ARG A 392 -4.36 20.39 -4.22
N PRO A 393 -3.86 19.93 -5.39
CA PRO A 393 -2.45 20.08 -5.71
C PRO A 393 -2.03 21.56 -5.72
N GLU A 394 -0.99 21.86 -4.97
CA GLU A 394 -0.40 23.19 -4.91
C GLU A 394 0.60 23.40 -6.07
N PRO A 395 0.83 24.65 -6.52
CA PRO A 395 1.78 24.92 -7.60
C PRO A 395 3.20 24.38 -7.35
N TRP A 396 3.64 24.40 -6.09
CA TRP A 396 4.96 23.91 -5.65
C TRP A 396 5.03 22.39 -5.45
N GLY A 397 3.88 21.71 -5.38
CA GLY A 397 3.78 20.23 -5.17
C GLY A 397 3.44 19.48 -6.45
N ARG A 398 3.78 20.02 -7.63
CA ARG A 398 3.42 19.40 -8.92
C ARG A 398 4.51 18.50 -9.51
N GLU A 399 5.69 18.52 -8.91
CA GLU A 399 6.82 17.69 -9.35
C GLU A 399 6.76 16.34 -8.63
N GLY A 400 6.81 15.24 -9.38
CA GLY A 400 6.79 13.91 -8.82
C GLY A 400 6.48 12.83 -9.83
N TYR A 401 6.22 11.62 -9.34
CA TYR A 401 5.96 10.44 -10.15
C TYR A 401 4.71 10.60 -11.04
N VAL A 402 3.61 11.16 -10.48
CA VAL A 402 2.43 11.60 -11.25
C VAL A 402 2.07 13.02 -10.82
N PRO A 403 2.30 14.05 -11.67
CA PRO A 403 2.03 15.43 -11.31
C PRO A 403 0.54 15.72 -11.14
N ASN A 404 0.23 16.77 -10.38
CA ASN A 404 -1.13 17.28 -10.13
C ASN A 404 -2.05 16.31 -9.38
N VAL A 405 -1.51 15.48 -8.49
CA VAL A 405 -2.29 14.52 -7.70
C VAL A 405 -2.12 14.81 -6.21
N VAL A 406 -3.23 14.92 -5.49
CA VAL A 406 -3.30 14.65 -4.05
C VAL A 406 -4.30 13.51 -3.82
N TYR A 407 -3.90 12.52 -3.01
CA TYR A 407 -4.69 11.32 -2.83
C TYR A 407 -4.52 10.71 -1.44
N THR A 408 -5.53 9.98 -0.98
CA THR A 408 -5.46 9.19 0.26
C THR A 408 -6.26 7.90 0.10
N CYS A 409 -5.89 6.88 0.85
CA CYS A 409 -6.63 5.63 0.97
C CYS A 409 -7.38 5.51 2.30
N GLY A 410 -7.49 6.58 3.07
CA GLY A 410 -8.32 6.64 4.27
C GLY A 410 -7.78 7.55 5.35
N GLY A 411 -8.69 8.11 6.14
CA GLY A 411 -8.45 8.90 7.34
C GLY A 411 -8.95 8.21 8.60
N MET A 412 -8.65 8.75 9.77
CA MET A 412 -9.05 8.21 11.06
C MET A 412 -9.62 9.32 11.96
N ARG A 413 -10.76 9.07 12.61
CA ARG A 413 -11.26 9.95 13.67
C ARG A 413 -10.38 9.83 14.91
N HIS A 414 -9.98 10.97 15.45
CA HIS A 414 -9.37 11.10 16.76
C HIS A 414 -9.97 12.29 17.50
N ASN A 415 -10.73 12.02 18.56
CA ASN A 415 -11.49 13.02 19.30
C ASN A 415 -12.44 13.84 18.38
N ASP A 416 -12.26 15.14 18.33
CA ASP A 416 -12.99 16.12 17.51
C ASP A 416 -12.38 16.36 16.12
N ARG A 417 -11.41 15.54 15.70
CA ARG A 417 -10.66 15.71 14.46
C ARG A 417 -10.64 14.48 13.59
N VAL A 418 -10.47 14.70 12.30
CA VAL A 418 -10.06 13.67 11.34
C VAL A 418 -8.57 13.83 11.06
N ILE A 419 -7.81 12.78 11.28
CA ILE A 419 -6.40 12.67 10.91
C ILE A 419 -6.37 12.15 9.46
N LEU A 420 -5.80 12.96 8.57
CA LEU A 420 -5.79 12.71 7.14
C LEU A 420 -4.36 12.64 6.62
N PRO A 421 -3.78 11.44 6.49
CA PRO A 421 -2.58 11.26 5.69
C PRO A 421 -2.95 11.37 4.21
N TYR A 422 -2.10 12.03 3.40
CA TYR A 422 -2.34 12.15 1.97
C TYR A 422 -1.05 12.18 1.17
N ALA A 423 -1.09 11.63 -0.02
CA ALA A 423 0.01 11.64 -0.98
C ALA A 423 0.04 12.94 -1.79
N VAL A 424 1.22 13.32 -2.23
CA VAL A 424 1.47 14.44 -3.15
C VAL A 424 2.22 13.93 -4.37
N SER A 425 1.67 14.20 -5.54
CA SER A 425 2.25 13.84 -6.86
C SER A 425 2.67 12.37 -6.97
N ASP A 426 1.94 11.48 -6.29
CA ASP A 426 2.21 10.03 -6.20
C ASP A 426 3.68 9.71 -5.83
N THR A 427 4.30 10.55 -5.01
CA THR A 427 5.74 10.43 -4.69
C THR A 427 5.98 10.26 -3.20
N PHE A 428 5.36 11.09 -2.36
CA PHE A 428 5.56 11.13 -0.92
C PHE A 428 4.24 11.40 -0.20
N SER A 429 4.22 11.23 1.12
CA SER A 429 3.02 11.38 1.94
C SER A 429 3.18 12.44 3.01
N ASN A 430 2.14 13.24 3.21
CA ASN A 430 2.00 14.29 4.22
C ASN A 430 0.81 13.99 5.13
N PHE A 431 0.62 14.84 6.16
CA PHE A 431 -0.51 14.78 7.06
C PHE A 431 -1.24 16.12 7.15
N ALA A 432 -2.56 16.04 7.31
CA ALA A 432 -3.38 17.14 7.72
C ALA A 432 -4.32 16.69 8.85
N THR A 433 -4.77 17.62 9.69
CA THR A 433 -5.84 17.41 10.64
C THR A 433 -7.01 18.34 10.29
N ILE A 434 -8.23 17.81 10.37
CA ILE A 434 -9.46 18.51 10.03
C ILE A 434 -10.36 18.56 11.26
N GLU A 435 -10.73 19.72 11.71
CA GLU A 435 -11.69 19.89 12.79
C GLU A 435 -13.10 19.53 12.31
N ILE A 436 -13.75 18.52 12.93
CA ILE A 436 -15.04 17.97 12.48
C ILE A 436 -16.13 19.03 12.48
N ALA A 437 -16.25 19.80 13.57
CA ALA A 437 -17.29 20.84 13.67
C ALA A 437 -17.14 21.92 12.58
N ALA A 438 -15.92 22.28 12.23
CA ALA A 438 -15.67 23.24 11.16
C ALA A 438 -15.93 22.65 9.78
N LEU A 439 -15.60 21.37 9.56
CA LEU A 439 -15.94 20.65 8.33
C LEU A 439 -17.46 20.59 8.12
N MET A 440 -18.22 20.27 9.18
CA MET A 440 -19.69 20.22 9.10
C MET A 440 -20.29 21.58 8.69
N ARG A 441 -19.79 22.69 9.24
CA ARG A 441 -20.25 24.04 8.83
C ARG A 441 -20.01 24.33 7.35
N ILE A 442 -18.86 23.93 6.80
CA ILE A 442 -18.54 24.15 5.39
C ILE A 442 -19.40 23.29 4.46
N MET A 443 -19.76 22.09 4.88
CA MET A 443 -20.58 21.18 4.08
C MET A 443 -22.06 21.58 4.05
N GLN A 444 -22.55 22.37 5.02
CA GLN A 444 -23.94 22.82 5.14
C GLN A 444 -24.21 24.18 4.46
N GLY A 445 -23.20 24.98 4.20
CA GLY A 445 -23.26 26.27 3.49
C GLY A 445 -23.00 26.15 2.01
#